data_d59a7b21e069c3e666396c94231035cc
#
_entry.id   d59a7b21e069c3e666396c94231035cc
#
_cell.length_a   1.000
_cell.length_b   1.000
_cell.length_c   1.000
_cell.angle_alpha   90.00
_cell.angle_beta   90.00
_cell.angle_gamma   90.00
#
_symmetry.space_group_name_H-M   'P 1'
#
loop_
_entity.id
_entity.type
_entity.pdbx_description
1 polymer ?
#
loop_
_entity_poly.entity_id
_entity_poly.type
_entity_poly.pdbx_seq_one_letter_code
_entity_poly.pdbx_strand_id
1 'polypeptide(L)'
;MRRAGAIAAFLILAAATVSVAPQPVLAPLAAPEPAPAKAIPSLGQVHRVFVIVMENLGYRAAMAVPALRSLAERYASASQYYATTHPSLPNYISLTSGGTYGITTDCWYCQLAVPNLGQELSAQGITWGAYMQGLPAACWLGPWWPPGDYAGKHDPFRYYTDIVTSPALCQHIQPLRALRARLAGPPSAVPRFVWITPNLCNDGHDCPAVQAAAWLAGEVAAITASPAWKDGGFLVVTWDEGNGADRRGVDAAGQVVPTGGGGHVLTLVISPLVTPGLVIATPLDHLSLLKTVEEIFNLPKLGATGQASVADFSAFLKPPH
;
A
#
# COMPACT_ATOMS: atom_id res chain seq x y z
N MET A 1 118.62 53.08 2.17
CA MET A 1 118.65 51.64 2.10
C MET A 1 117.94 51.08 3.29
N ARG A 2 116.69 50.68 3.17
CA ARG A 2 116.01 49.74 4.09
C ARG A 2 114.73 49.30 3.41
N ARG A 3 114.63 48.04 3.14
CA ARG A 3 113.48 47.38 2.54
C ARG A 3 112.37 47.19 3.58
N ALA A 4 111.18 47.62 3.31
CA ALA A 4 110.02 47.33 4.08
C ALA A 4 109.34 46.09 3.50
N GLY A 5 109.16 45.05 4.31
CA GLY A 5 108.43 43.86 3.97
C GLY A 5 106.92 44.05 4.26
N ALA A 6 106.09 43.72 3.31
CA ALA A 6 104.63 43.71 3.46
C ALA A 6 104.21 42.35 3.91
N ILE A 7 103.46 42.28 5.01
CA ILE A 7 102.77 41.10 5.50
C ILE A 7 101.33 41.07 4.98
N ALA A 8 101.03 40.12 4.15
CA ALA A 8 99.67 39.92 3.67
C ALA A 8 98.86 39.03 4.69
N ALA A 9 97.86 39.62 5.26
CA ALA A 9 96.93 38.90 6.11
C ALA A 9 95.81 38.25 5.26
N PHE A 10 95.74 36.93 5.27
CA PHE A 10 94.61 36.18 4.65
C PHE A 10 93.43 36.13 5.62
N LEU A 11 92.34 36.80 5.27
CA LEU A 11 91.05 36.61 5.95
C LEU A 11 90.39 35.36 5.36
N ILE A 12 90.20 34.34 6.20
CA ILE A 12 89.43 33.19 5.85
C ILE A 12 87.93 33.48 6.21
N LEU A 13 87.09 33.68 5.18
CA LEU A 13 85.68 33.82 5.34
C LEU A 13 85.06 32.40 5.51
N ALA A 14 84.58 32.06 6.72
CA ALA A 14 83.84 30.88 6.96
C ALA A 14 82.38 31.06 6.48
N ALA A 15 81.98 30.41 5.40
CA ALA A 15 80.64 30.37 4.93
C ALA A 15 79.82 29.46 5.80
N ALA A 16 78.93 30.00 6.63
CA ALA A 16 77.94 29.23 7.38
C ALA A 16 76.80 28.75 6.44
N THR A 17 76.76 27.49 6.12
CA THR A 17 75.65 26.86 5.40
C THR A 17 74.43 26.67 6.35
N VAL A 18 73.41 27.51 6.18
CA VAL A 18 72.12 27.32 6.89
C VAL A 18 71.37 26.15 6.25
N SER A 19 71.33 25.03 6.96
CA SER A 19 70.46 23.86 6.56
C SER A 19 69.03 24.18 6.87
N VAL A 20 68.25 24.49 5.83
CA VAL A 20 66.76 24.61 5.96
C VAL A 20 66.15 23.23 5.99
N ALA A 21 65.64 22.81 7.14
CA ALA A 21 64.91 21.58 7.26
C ALA A 21 63.62 21.65 6.41
N PRO A 22 63.25 20.57 5.68
CA PRO A 22 62.01 20.53 4.91
C PRO A 22 60.80 20.65 5.84
N GLN A 23 59.92 21.61 5.52
CA GLN A 23 58.68 21.80 6.24
C GLN A 23 57.74 20.60 5.94
N PRO A 24 57.00 20.07 6.94
CA PRO A 24 56.02 19.02 6.69
C PRO A 24 54.91 19.54 5.78
N VAL A 25 54.74 18.91 4.63
CA VAL A 25 53.61 19.18 3.75
C VAL A 25 52.36 18.62 4.47
N LEU A 26 51.51 19.53 4.98
CA LEU A 26 50.19 19.15 5.51
C LEU A 26 49.39 18.52 4.37
N ALA A 27 49.05 17.25 4.51
CA ALA A 27 48.12 16.58 3.62
C ALA A 27 46.78 17.36 3.60
N PRO A 28 46.14 17.55 2.43
CA PRO A 28 44.85 18.20 2.39
C PRO A 28 43.85 17.42 3.25
N LEU A 29 43.13 18.12 4.12
CA LEU A 29 42.02 17.57 4.89
C LEU A 29 41.07 16.92 3.89
N ALA A 30 40.87 15.60 4.01
CA ALA A 30 39.86 14.89 3.23
C ALA A 30 38.52 15.61 3.41
N ALA A 31 37.88 15.95 2.28
CA ALA A 31 36.52 16.47 2.33
C ALA A 31 35.62 15.47 3.11
N PRO A 32 34.70 15.96 3.97
CA PRO A 32 33.79 15.05 4.68
C PRO A 32 33.07 14.18 3.65
N GLU A 33 33.08 12.85 3.87
CA GLU A 33 32.30 11.95 3.05
C GLU A 33 30.84 12.42 3.04
N PRO A 34 30.19 12.49 1.86
CA PRO A 34 28.78 12.84 1.80
C PRO A 34 28.01 11.83 2.64
N ALA A 35 27.14 12.33 3.51
CA ALA A 35 26.26 11.47 4.30
C ALA A 35 25.54 10.47 3.36
N PRO A 36 25.42 9.18 3.73
CA PRO A 36 24.79 8.20 2.87
C PRO A 36 23.40 8.68 2.48
N ALA A 37 23.13 8.70 1.17
CA ALA A 37 21.83 9.08 0.64
C ALA A 37 20.77 8.18 1.30
N LYS A 38 19.73 8.80 1.85
CA LYS A 38 18.65 8.08 2.49
C LYS A 38 18.03 7.13 1.46
N ALA A 39 18.05 5.82 1.72
CA ALA A 39 17.52 4.84 0.79
C ALA A 39 16.04 5.16 0.47
N ILE A 40 15.69 5.14 -0.81
CA ILE A 40 14.29 5.32 -1.25
C ILE A 40 13.48 4.13 -0.73
N PRO A 41 12.36 4.33 -0.02
CA PRO A 41 11.49 3.25 0.39
C PRO A 41 11.07 2.38 -0.79
N SER A 42 10.91 1.09 -0.58
CA SER A 42 10.46 0.12 -1.58
C SER A 42 9.34 -0.77 -1.03
N LEU A 43 8.58 -1.41 -1.92
CA LEU A 43 7.54 -2.38 -1.53
C LEU A 43 8.10 -3.52 -0.67
N GLY A 44 9.38 -3.88 -0.84
CA GLY A 44 10.06 -4.89 -0.01
C GLY A 44 10.21 -4.53 1.48
N GLN A 45 9.97 -3.28 1.86
CA GLN A 45 9.96 -2.84 3.25
C GLN A 45 8.57 -2.93 3.90
N VAL A 46 7.54 -3.26 3.12
CA VAL A 46 6.18 -3.51 3.61
C VAL A 46 6.09 -4.95 4.10
N HIS A 47 5.84 -5.13 5.38
CA HIS A 47 5.75 -6.47 5.97
C HIS A 47 4.30 -6.89 6.25
N ARG A 48 3.38 -5.93 6.31
CA ARG A 48 1.97 -6.16 6.64
C ARG A 48 1.06 -5.24 5.84
N VAL A 49 0.12 -5.84 5.13
CA VAL A 49 -0.84 -5.14 4.29
C VAL A 49 -2.23 -5.24 4.89
N PHE A 50 -2.91 -4.10 4.98
CA PHE A 50 -4.33 -4.00 5.29
C PHE A 50 -5.05 -3.42 4.07
N VAL A 51 -6.20 -3.97 3.73
CA VAL A 51 -7.08 -3.46 2.68
C VAL A 51 -8.47 -3.27 3.28
N ILE A 52 -9.03 -2.08 3.16
CA ILE A 52 -10.42 -1.78 3.50
C ILE A 52 -11.14 -1.42 2.21
N VAL A 53 -12.23 -2.14 1.89
CA VAL A 53 -13.07 -1.85 0.72
C VAL A 53 -14.40 -1.33 1.21
N MET A 54 -14.72 -0.09 0.82
CA MET A 54 -15.95 0.64 1.04
C MET A 54 -16.87 0.50 -0.17
N GLU A 55 -18.09 1.06 -0.13
CA GLU A 55 -19.13 0.83 -1.12
C GLU A 55 -19.63 2.09 -1.82
N ASN A 56 -19.86 1.98 -3.15
CA ASN A 56 -20.75 2.84 -3.96
C ASN A 56 -20.53 4.36 -3.88
N LEU A 57 -19.31 4.86 -3.63
CA LEU A 57 -19.09 6.30 -3.52
C LEU A 57 -18.00 6.79 -4.48
N GLY A 58 -18.42 7.53 -5.50
CA GLY A 58 -17.49 8.15 -6.46
C GLY A 58 -16.60 9.22 -5.81
N TYR A 59 -15.39 9.40 -6.35
CA TYR A 59 -14.34 10.30 -5.86
C TYR A 59 -14.85 11.69 -5.46
N ARG A 60 -15.63 12.35 -6.35
CA ARG A 60 -16.12 13.70 -6.10
C ARG A 60 -17.07 13.76 -4.90
N ALA A 61 -17.92 12.75 -4.76
CA ALA A 61 -18.84 12.67 -3.62
C ALA A 61 -18.08 12.35 -2.33
N ALA A 62 -17.10 11.45 -2.37
CA ALA A 62 -16.22 11.16 -1.24
C ALA A 62 -15.48 12.42 -0.76
N MET A 63 -14.88 13.18 -1.68
CA MET A 63 -14.17 14.42 -1.36
C MET A 63 -15.09 15.57 -0.88
N ALA A 64 -16.41 15.46 -1.09
CA ALA A 64 -17.37 16.37 -0.51
C ALA A 64 -17.69 16.08 0.97
N VAL A 65 -17.38 14.86 1.45
CA VAL A 65 -17.51 14.47 2.87
C VAL A 65 -16.30 14.99 3.65
N PRO A 66 -16.47 15.93 4.61
CA PRO A 66 -15.33 16.56 5.29
C PRO A 66 -14.34 15.59 5.93
N ALA A 67 -14.83 14.52 6.56
CA ALA A 67 -13.98 13.53 7.21
C ALA A 67 -13.14 12.70 6.21
N LEU A 68 -13.72 12.32 5.05
CA LEU A 68 -12.97 11.61 4.00
C LEU A 68 -11.93 12.53 3.33
N ARG A 69 -12.29 13.77 3.07
CA ARG A 69 -11.36 14.77 2.57
C ARG A 69 -10.20 15.00 3.56
N SER A 70 -10.49 15.10 4.84
CA SER A 70 -9.46 15.25 5.89
C SER A 70 -8.50 14.06 5.94
N LEU A 71 -8.99 12.84 5.72
CA LEU A 71 -8.14 11.65 5.57
C LEU A 71 -7.26 11.75 4.32
N ALA A 72 -7.80 12.18 3.18
CA ALA A 72 -7.04 12.33 1.94
C ALA A 72 -5.97 13.44 2.02
N GLU A 73 -6.24 14.52 2.75
CA GLU A 73 -5.29 15.60 3.02
C GLU A 73 -4.18 15.17 4.01
N ARG A 74 -4.51 14.31 4.96
CA ARG A 74 -3.58 13.83 5.99
C ARG A 74 -2.67 12.71 5.49
N TYR A 75 -3.18 11.82 4.64
CA TYR A 75 -2.49 10.65 4.13
C TYR A 75 -2.23 10.79 2.63
N ALA A 76 -1.59 9.82 2.01
CA ALA A 76 -1.45 9.84 0.56
C ALA A 76 -2.73 9.35 -0.13
N SER A 77 -2.96 9.83 -1.35
CA SER A 77 -4.13 9.45 -2.15
C SER A 77 -3.81 9.34 -3.63
N ALA A 78 -4.59 8.53 -4.34
CA ALA A 78 -4.61 8.49 -5.80
C ALA A 78 -5.68 9.46 -6.31
N SER A 79 -5.31 10.41 -7.18
CA SER A 79 -6.25 11.30 -7.83
C SER A 79 -6.89 10.72 -9.09
N GLN A 80 -6.42 9.55 -9.54
CA GLN A 80 -6.93 8.82 -10.71
C GLN A 80 -6.97 7.31 -10.40
N TYR A 81 -7.91 6.90 -9.55
CA TYR A 81 -8.15 5.48 -9.28
C TYR A 81 -9.55 5.09 -9.72
N TYR A 82 -9.66 4.00 -10.46
CA TYR A 82 -10.90 3.59 -11.10
C TYR A 82 -11.26 2.15 -10.75
N ALA A 83 -12.53 1.93 -10.44
CA ALA A 83 -13.06 0.60 -10.25
C ALA A 83 -13.18 -0.16 -11.59
N THR A 84 -13.22 -1.48 -11.51
CA THR A 84 -13.19 -2.35 -12.70
C THR A 84 -14.48 -2.29 -13.50
N THR A 85 -15.64 -2.34 -12.81
CA THR A 85 -16.96 -2.44 -13.47
C THR A 85 -18.11 -2.09 -12.51
N HIS A 86 -19.33 -2.40 -12.91
CA HIS A 86 -20.58 -2.45 -12.10
C HIS A 86 -21.27 -3.80 -12.33
N PRO A 87 -22.02 -4.34 -11.34
CA PRO A 87 -22.20 -3.90 -9.95
C PRO A 87 -21.03 -4.30 -9.04
N SER A 88 -21.24 -4.34 -7.71
CA SER A 88 -20.23 -4.53 -6.67
C SER A 88 -19.42 -5.83 -6.81
N LEU A 89 -20.07 -7.00 -6.85
CA LEU A 89 -19.38 -8.30 -6.75
C LEU A 89 -18.22 -8.49 -7.73
N PRO A 90 -18.34 -8.21 -9.05
CA PRO A 90 -17.23 -8.39 -9.96
C PRO A 90 -15.99 -7.51 -9.63
N ASN A 91 -16.16 -6.39 -8.92
CA ASN A 91 -15.04 -5.59 -8.41
C ASN A 91 -14.30 -6.30 -7.28
N TYR A 92 -15.03 -6.88 -6.34
CA TYR A 92 -14.44 -7.70 -5.27
C TYR A 92 -13.66 -8.90 -5.82
N ILE A 93 -14.21 -9.56 -6.87
CA ILE A 93 -13.54 -10.66 -7.54
C ILE A 93 -12.27 -10.16 -8.26
N SER A 94 -12.35 -9.02 -8.97
CA SER A 94 -11.18 -8.40 -9.63
C SER A 94 -10.06 -8.04 -8.65
N LEU A 95 -10.41 -7.49 -7.48
CA LEU A 95 -9.47 -7.15 -6.40
C LEU A 95 -8.74 -8.36 -5.81
N THR A 96 -9.26 -9.57 -5.99
CA THR A 96 -8.74 -10.77 -5.32
C THR A 96 -8.34 -11.92 -6.26
N SER A 97 -8.59 -11.77 -7.59
CA SER A 97 -8.20 -12.77 -8.58
C SER A 97 -7.73 -12.20 -9.94
N GLY A 98 -7.72 -10.85 -10.07
CA GLY A 98 -7.19 -10.19 -11.28
C GLY A 98 -8.13 -10.19 -12.49
N GLY A 99 -9.42 -10.41 -12.28
CA GLY A 99 -10.44 -10.38 -13.33
C GLY A 99 -11.83 -10.69 -12.79
N THR A 100 -12.86 -10.50 -13.61
CA THR A 100 -14.26 -10.75 -13.21
C THR A 100 -14.71 -12.18 -13.49
N TYR A 101 -14.02 -12.90 -14.34
CA TYR A 101 -14.30 -14.30 -14.74
C TYR A 101 -15.75 -14.54 -15.15
N GLY A 102 -16.33 -13.57 -15.87
CA GLY A 102 -17.72 -13.65 -16.33
C GLY A 102 -18.78 -13.32 -15.30
N ILE A 103 -18.40 -12.94 -14.08
CA ILE A 103 -19.32 -12.38 -13.09
C ILE A 103 -19.72 -10.98 -13.54
N THR A 104 -21.00 -10.76 -13.76
CA THR A 104 -21.58 -9.48 -14.23
C THR A 104 -22.76 -9.01 -13.38
N THR A 105 -23.05 -9.73 -12.28
CA THR A 105 -24.16 -9.44 -11.37
C THR A 105 -23.73 -9.73 -9.93
N ASP A 106 -24.51 -9.27 -8.96
CA ASP A 106 -24.33 -9.57 -7.53
C ASP A 106 -24.85 -10.96 -7.16
N CYS A 107 -24.49 -11.98 -7.94
CA CYS A 107 -24.96 -13.34 -7.73
C CYS A 107 -24.47 -13.91 -6.38
N TRP A 108 -25.39 -14.35 -5.54
CA TRP A 108 -25.05 -14.91 -4.22
C TRP A 108 -24.64 -16.40 -4.27
N TYR A 109 -24.92 -17.09 -5.38
CA TYR A 109 -24.70 -18.54 -5.58
C TYR A 109 -23.53 -18.87 -6.52
N CYS A 110 -22.88 -17.88 -7.09
CA CYS A 110 -21.75 -18.10 -8.00
C CYS A 110 -20.58 -18.73 -7.24
N GLN A 111 -19.88 -19.63 -7.91
CA GLN A 111 -18.63 -20.22 -7.43
C GLN A 111 -17.58 -20.18 -8.52
N LEU A 112 -16.37 -19.87 -8.17
CA LEU A 112 -15.25 -19.71 -9.08
C LEU A 112 -14.13 -20.71 -8.75
N ALA A 113 -13.75 -21.52 -9.73
CA ALA A 113 -12.59 -22.40 -9.66
C ALA A 113 -11.40 -21.73 -10.39
N VAL A 114 -10.94 -20.61 -9.88
CA VAL A 114 -9.85 -19.80 -10.47
C VAL A 114 -8.80 -19.51 -9.42
N PRO A 115 -7.53 -19.27 -9.81
CA PRO A 115 -6.49 -18.79 -8.90
C PRO A 115 -6.94 -17.50 -8.21
N ASN A 116 -6.64 -17.38 -6.92
CA ASN A 116 -7.08 -16.27 -6.10
C ASN A 116 -6.06 -15.91 -5.02
N LEU A 117 -6.17 -14.72 -4.50
CA LEU A 117 -5.21 -14.18 -3.53
C LEU A 117 -5.10 -15.03 -2.25
N GLY A 118 -6.23 -15.56 -1.75
CA GLY A 118 -6.22 -16.40 -0.53
C GLY A 118 -5.44 -17.70 -0.74
N GLN A 119 -5.58 -18.32 -1.90
CA GLN A 119 -4.83 -19.51 -2.30
C GLN A 119 -3.32 -19.21 -2.38
N GLU A 120 -2.95 -18.14 -3.11
CA GLU A 120 -1.54 -17.81 -3.32
C GLU A 120 -0.83 -17.42 -2.02
N LEU A 121 -1.49 -16.62 -1.16
CA LEU A 121 -0.97 -16.32 0.17
C LEU A 121 -0.72 -17.59 0.99
N SER A 122 -1.68 -18.52 0.98
CA SER A 122 -1.57 -19.80 1.70
C SER A 122 -0.45 -20.68 1.16
N ALA A 123 -0.31 -20.76 -0.18
CA ALA A 123 0.73 -21.54 -0.84
C ALA A 123 2.14 -21.04 -0.51
N GLN A 124 2.30 -19.72 -0.31
CA GLN A 124 3.56 -19.09 0.09
C GLN A 124 3.76 -19.01 1.62
N GLY A 125 2.86 -19.60 2.42
CA GLY A 125 2.94 -19.57 3.88
C GLY A 125 2.75 -18.17 4.48
N ILE A 126 2.15 -17.23 3.73
CA ILE A 126 1.82 -15.90 4.20
C ILE A 126 0.53 -15.98 5.02
N THR A 127 0.58 -15.57 6.28
CA THR A 127 -0.62 -15.52 7.12
C THR A 127 -1.59 -14.46 6.61
N TRP A 128 -2.87 -14.82 6.48
CA TRP A 128 -3.89 -13.91 6.00
C TRP A 128 -5.22 -14.08 6.73
N GLY A 129 -6.10 -13.10 6.61
CA GLY A 129 -7.47 -13.18 7.10
C GLY A 129 -8.35 -12.13 6.45
N ALA A 130 -9.58 -12.55 6.15
CA ALA A 130 -10.64 -11.70 5.61
C ALA A 130 -11.67 -11.45 6.73
N TYR A 131 -11.81 -10.18 7.10
CA TYR A 131 -12.57 -9.79 8.28
C TYR A 131 -13.81 -8.98 7.87
N MET A 132 -14.97 -9.62 7.98
CA MET A 132 -16.26 -9.05 7.57
C MET A 132 -17.00 -8.52 8.79
N GLN A 133 -17.39 -7.26 8.76
CA GLN A 133 -18.27 -6.72 9.80
C GLN A 133 -19.67 -7.30 9.65
N GLY A 134 -20.27 -7.67 10.77
CA GLY A 134 -21.59 -8.30 10.78
C GLY A 134 -21.60 -9.80 10.51
N LEU A 135 -20.50 -10.41 10.08
CA LEU A 135 -20.40 -11.85 9.91
C LEU A 135 -20.67 -12.57 11.25
N PRO A 136 -21.61 -13.53 11.31
CA PRO A 136 -22.00 -14.15 12.60
C PRO A 136 -20.93 -15.06 13.20
N ALA A 137 -20.22 -15.81 12.36
CA ALA A 137 -19.20 -16.76 12.78
C ALA A 137 -18.12 -16.93 11.70
N ALA A 138 -16.97 -17.48 12.06
CA ALA A 138 -15.95 -17.85 11.10
C ALA A 138 -16.47 -18.87 10.10
N CYS A 139 -16.05 -18.74 8.83
CA CYS A 139 -16.49 -19.64 7.75
C CYS A 139 -18.03 -19.71 7.56
N TRP A 140 -18.73 -18.64 7.92
CA TRP A 140 -20.16 -18.58 7.61
C TRP A 140 -20.35 -18.13 6.16
N LEU A 141 -20.96 -18.96 5.35
CA LEU A 141 -21.05 -18.78 3.89
C LEU A 141 -22.45 -18.36 3.41
N GLY A 142 -23.35 -18.00 4.32
CA GLY A 142 -24.67 -17.48 3.94
C GLY A 142 -24.57 -16.16 3.18
N PRO A 143 -25.56 -15.87 2.31
CA PRO A 143 -25.50 -14.69 1.45
C PRO A 143 -25.83 -13.38 2.19
N TRP A 144 -26.52 -13.46 3.31
CA TRP A 144 -27.09 -12.32 4.01
C TRP A 144 -27.29 -12.61 5.50
N TRP A 145 -26.92 -11.68 6.36
CA TRP A 145 -27.15 -11.75 7.80
C TRP A 145 -27.72 -10.44 8.34
N PRO A 146 -29.06 -10.23 8.33
CA PRO A 146 -29.68 -8.96 8.71
C PRO A 146 -29.30 -8.41 10.10
N PRO A 147 -29.19 -9.26 11.18
CA PRO A 147 -28.79 -8.73 12.49
C PRO A 147 -27.44 -8.05 12.54
N GLY A 148 -26.55 -8.33 11.57
CA GLY A 148 -25.20 -7.74 11.46
C GLY A 148 -25.03 -6.84 10.25
N ASP A 149 -26.08 -6.65 9.43
CA ASP A 149 -26.03 -5.94 8.13
C ASP A 149 -24.94 -6.50 7.21
N TYR A 150 -24.65 -7.80 7.30
CA TYR A 150 -23.66 -8.47 6.45
C TYR A 150 -24.25 -8.80 5.09
N ALA A 151 -23.52 -8.48 4.03
CA ALA A 151 -23.82 -8.90 2.67
C ALA A 151 -22.68 -9.76 2.09
N GLY A 152 -23.01 -11.01 1.72
CA GLY A 152 -22.02 -11.96 1.18
C GLY A 152 -21.41 -11.51 -0.15
N LYS A 153 -22.09 -10.67 -0.93
CA LYS A 153 -21.54 -10.10 -2.18
C LYS A 153 -20.29 -9.23 -1.96
N HIS A 154 -20.08 -8.75 -0.72
CA HIS A 154 -18.92 -7.97 -0.32
C HIS A 154 -17.80 -8.82 0.32
N ASP A 155 -17.95 -10.13 0.36
CA ASP A 155 -16.93 -11.08 0.80
C ASP A 155 -16.42 -11.88 -0.42
N PRO A 156 -15.32 -11.49 -1.08
CA PRO A 156 -14.84 -12.19 -2.26
C PRO A 156 -14.42 -13.63 -1.99
N PHE A 157 -13.89 -13.91 -0.79
CA PHE A 157 -13.28 -15.20 -0.49
C PHE A 157 -14.32 -16.34 -0.40
N ARG A 158 -15.59 -16.03 -0.14
CA ARG A 158 -16.66 -17.02 -0.18
C ARG A 158 -17.03 -17.52 -1.58
N TYR A 159 -16.51 -16.89 -2.62
CA TYR A 159 -16.79 -17.24 -4.02
C TYR A 159 -15.76 -18.19 -4.63
N TYR A 160 -14.66 -18.46 -3.96
CA TYR A 160 -13.62 -19.35 -4.48
C TYR A 160 -13.82 -20.77 -3.98
N THR A 161 -13.99 -21.74 -4.93
CA THR A 161 -14.30 -23.13 -4.64
C THR A 161 -13.26 -23.78 -3.72
N ASP A 162 -11.97 -23.52 -3.94
CA ASP A 162 -10.87 -24.05 -3.12
C ASP A 162 -10.92 -23.55 -1.67
N ILE A 163 -11.35 -22.30 -1.46
CA ILE A 163 -11.49 -21.73 -0.11
C ILE A 163 -12.70 -22.35 0.61
N VAL A 164 -13.87 -22.35 -0.03
CA VAL A 164 -15.10 -22.77 0.66
C VAL A 164 -15.21 -24.28 0.87
N THR A 165 -14.51 -25.08 0.05
CA THR A 165 -14.46 -26.54 0.22
C THR A 165 -13.34 -27.02 1.15
N SER A 166 -12.40 -26.14 1.51
CA SER A 166 -11.33 -26.43 2.47
C SER A 166 -11.69 -25.90 3.86
N PRO A 167 -11.95 -26.77 4.86
CA PRO A 167 -12.21 -26.30 6.22
C PRO A 167 -11.12 -25.40 6.80
N ALA A 168 -9.86 -25.64 6.44
CA ALA A 168 -8.74 -24.83 6.88
C ALA A 168 -8.73 -23.44 6.24
N LEU A 169 -8.90 -23.34 4.91
CA LEU A 169 -8.90 -22.06 4.21
C LEU A 169 -10.15 -21.24 4.54
N CYS A 170 -11.31 -21.87 4.64
CA CYS A 170 -12.56 -21.19 5.00
C CYS A 170 -12.49 -20.48 6.36
N GLN A 171 -11.70 -21.01 7.32
CA GLN A 171 -11.50 -20.36 8.62
C GLN A 171 -10.77 -19.02 8.55
N HIS A 172 -10.20 -18.65 7.41
CA HIS A 172 -9.64 -17.29 7.22
C HIS A 172 -10.73 -16.23 7.04
N ILE A 173 -11.96 -16.61 6.68
CA ILE A 173 -13.13 -15.73 6.65
C ILE A 173 -13.64 -15.57 8.08
N GLN A 174 -13.46 -14.38 8.67
CA GLN A 174 -13.65 -14.12 10.10
C GLN A 174 -14.57 -12.92 10.34
N PRO A 175 -15.32 -12.89 11.45
CA PRO A 175 -15.98 -11.65 11.86
C PRO A 175 -14.95 -10.56 12.26
N LEU A 176 -15.23 -9.30 11.91
CA LEU A 176 -14.32 -8.16 12.16
C LEU A 176 -13.92 -8.01 13.65
N ARG A 177 -14.80 -8.41 14.58
CA ARG A 177 -14.47 -8.41 16.03
C ARG A 177 -13.24 -9.25 16.37
N ALA A 178 -12.94 -10.29 15.58
CA ALA A 178 -11.75 -11.12 15.78
C ALA A 178 -10.46 -10.36 15.43
N LEU A 179 -10.48 -9.50 14.39
CA LEU A 179 -9.35 -8.61 14.08
C LEU A 179 -9.12 -7.61 15.20
N ARG A 180 -10.17 -6.95 15.68
CA ARG A 180 -10.06 -5.96 16.77
C ARG A 180 -9.43 -6.53 18.02
N ALA A 181 -9.76 -7.76 18.38
CA ALA A 181 -9.10 -8.47 19.48
C ALA A 181 -7.61 -8.72 19.22
N ARG A 182 -7.23 -9.03 17.96
CA ARG A 182 -5.84 -9.27 17.56
C ARG A 182 -5.00 -7.98 17.52
N LEU A 183 -5.58 -6.86 17.09
CA LEU A 183 -4.90 -5.55 17.03
C LEU A 183 -4.40 -5.06 18.39
N ALA A 184 -5.05 -5.46 19.48
CA ALA A 184 -4.61 -5.17 20.85
C ALA A 184 -3.46 -6.07 21.35
N GLY A 185 -3.16 -7.14 20.60
CA GLY A 185 -2.15 -8.15 20.94
C GLY A 185 -0.76 -7.86 20.37
N PRO A 186 0.17 -8.82 20.50
CA PRO A 186 1.49 -8.71 19.89
C PRO A 186 1.41 -8.69 18.36
N PRO A 187 2.41 -8.15 17.64
CA PRO A 187 2.41 -8.08 16.17
C PRO A 187 2.14 -9.42 15.47
N SER A 188 2.62 -10.53 16.04
CA SER A 188 2.41 -11.89 15.52
C SER A 188 0.96 -12.37 15.58
N ALA A 189 0.10 -11.74 16.38
CA ALA A 189 -1.32 -12.09 16.45
C ALA A 189 -2.10 -11.60 15.22
N VAL A 190 -1.61 -10.58 14.52
CA VAL A 190 -2.25 -10.00 13.34
C VAL A 190 -1.63 -10.62 12.08
N PRO A 191 -2.43 -11.17 11.14
CA PRO A 191 -1.92 -11.71 9.89
C PRO A 191 -1.10 -10.70 9.07
N ARG A 192 -0.24 -11.20 8.18
CA ARG A 192 0.55 -10.33 7.28
C ARG A 192 -0.32 -9.68 6.21
N PHE A 193 -1.36 -10.36 5.75
CA PHE A 193 -2.38 -9.77 4.87
C PHE A 193 -3.73 -9.76 5.59
N VAL A 194 -4.37 -8.61 5.63
CA VAL A 194 -5.66 -8.36 6.29
C VAL A 194 -6.60 -7.68 5.31
N TRP A 195 -7.67 -8.35 4.97
CA TRP A 195 -8.78 -7.79 4.22
C TRP A 195 -9.91 -7.41 5.18
N ILE A 196 -10.54 -6.27 4.97
CA ILE A 196 -11.63 -5.75 5.80
C ILE A 196 -12.76 -5.28 4.90
N THR A 197 -13.96 -5.81 5.13
CA THR A 197 -15.19 -5.28 4.55
C THR A 197 -16.11 -4.84 5.67
N PRO A 198 -16.53 -3.57 5.72
CA PRO A 198 -17.53 -3.08 6.66
C PRO A 198 -18.90 -3.72 6.38
N ASN A 199 -19.85 -3.57 7.29
CA ASN A 199 -21.24 -3.93 7.03
C ASN A 199 -21.94 -2.85 6.17
N LEU A 200 -23.10 -3.15 5.62
CA LEU A 200 -23.84 -2.29 4.68
C LEU A 200 -24.09 -0.85 5.16
N CYS A 201 -24.15 -0.65 6.47
CA CYS A 201 -24.30 0.70 7.01
C CYS A 201 -22.94 1.43 7.07
N ASN A 202 -21.88 0.73 7.49
CA ASN A 202 -20.58 1.34 7.70
C ASN A 202 -19.70 1.38 6.43
N ASP A 203 -20.05 0.63 5.39
CA ASP A 203 -19.42 0.75 4.07
C ASP A 203 -19.97 1.92 3.23
N GLY A 204 -21.18 2.42 3.58
CA GLY A 204 -21.84 3.51 2.89
C GLY A 204 -22.92 3.08 1.90
N HIS A 205 -23.20 1.76 1.77
CA HIS A 205 -24.23 1.23 0.89
C HIS A 205 -25.65 1.66 1.34
N ASP A 206 -26.00 1.35 2.60
CA ASP A 206 -27.36 1.57 3.13
C ASP A 206 -27.46 2.80 4.04
N CYS A 207 -26.34 3.37 4.50
CA CYS A 207 -26.29 4.51 5.40
C CYS A 207 -25.56 5.72 4.79
N PRO A 208 -25.78 6.93 5.33
CA PRO A 208 -25.11 8.13 4.81
C PRO A 208 -23.58 8.04 4.85
N ALA A 209 -22.91 8.56 3.82
CA ALA A 209 -21.45 8.56 3.70
C ALA A 209 -20.72 9.19 4.90
N VAL A 210 -21.37 10.11 5.63
CA VAL A 210 -20.81 10.71 6.85
C VAL A 210 -20.67 9.67 7.97
N GLN A 211 -21.58 8.70 8.08
CA GLN A 211 -21.50 7.61 9.05
C GLN A 211 -20.38 6.62 8.65
N ALA A 212 -20.31 6.24 7.39
CA ALA A 212 -19.24 5.41 6.84
C ALA A 212 -17.87 6.06 7.07
N ALA A 213 -17.75 7.37 6.84
CA ALA A 213 -16.53 8.13 7.09
C ALA A 213 -16.11 8.14 8.57
N ALA A 214 -17.06 8.25 9.50
CA ALA A 214 -16.78 8.20 10.93
C ALA A 214 -16.29 6.81 11.35
N TRP A 215 -16.93 5.74 10.87
CA TRP A 215 -16.49 4.37 11.09
C TRP A 215 -15.08 4.14 10.53
N LEU A 216 -14.84 4.55 9.28
CA LEU A 216 -13.54 4.41 8.61
C LEU A 216 -12.42 5.11 9.39
N ALA A 217 -12.66 6.34 9.85
CA ALA A 217 -11.68 7.08 10.63
C ALA A 217 -11.31 6.35 11.93
N GLY A 218 -12.29 5.73 12.59
CA GLY A 218 -12.09 4.89 13.78
C GLY A 218 -11.27 3.63 13.48
N GLU A 219 -11.55 2.95 12.38
CA GLU A 219 -10.84 1.73 11.98
C GLU A 219 -9.38 2.03 11.56
N VAL A 220 -9.18 3.10 10.77
CA VAL A 220 -7.83 3.61 10.44
C VAL A 220 -7.03 3.91 11.70
N ALA A 221 -7.64 4.61 12.68
CA ALA A 221 -6.98 4.93 13.94
C ALA A 221 -6.62 3.66 14.74
N ALA A 222 -7.52 2.67 14.81
CA ALA A 222 -7.28 1.41 15.51
C ALA A 222 -6.13 0.61 14.88
N ILE A 223 -6.09 0.51 13.55
CA ILE A 223 -5.02 -0.19 12.82
C ILE A 223 -3.69 0.53 13.04
N THR A 224 -3.64 1.84 12.82
CA THR A 224 -2.38 2.62 12.88
C THR A 224 -1.82 2.75 14.29
N ALA A 225 -2.65 2.63 15.33
CA ALA A 225 -2.22 2.60 16.73
C ALA A 225 -1.72 1.22 17.18
N SER A 226 -2.00 0.15 16.43
CA SER A 226 -1.68 -1.22 16.86
C SER A 226 -0.17 -1.50 16.87
N PRO A 227 0.31 -2.41 17.74
CA PRO A 227 1.71 -2.85 17.68
C PRO A 227 2.09 -3.46 16.32
N ALA A 228 1.15 -4.14 15.65
CA ALA A 228 1.35 -4.75 14.35
C ALA A 228 1.64 -3.73 13.22
N TRP A 229 1.12 -2.51 13.34
CA TRP A 229 1.36 -1.42 12.40
C TRP A 229 2.82 -0.99 12.31
N LYS A 230 3.52 -1.00 13.44
CA LYS A 230 4.92 -0.58 13.54
C LYS A 230 5.89 -1.50 12.78
N ASP A 231 5.44 -2.68 12.43
CA ASP A 231 6.19 -3.67 11.65
C ASP A 231 5.88 -3.53 10.15
N GLY A 232 6.25 -2.40 9.57
CA GLY A 232 6.11 -2.14 8.13
C GLY A 232 4.65 -2.17 7.64
N GLY A 233 3.73 -1.53 8.39
CA GLY A 233 2.32 -1.45 8.03
C GLY A 233 2.06 -0.65 6.76
N PHE A 234 1.16 -1.16 5.91
CA PHE A 234 0.70 -0.52 4.68
C PHE A 234 -0.82 -0.74 4.58
N LEU A 235 -1.58 0.32 4.67
CA LEU A 235 -3.05 0.28 4.61
C LEU A 235 -3.52 0.99 3.35
N VAL A 236 -4.32 0.27 2.57
CA VAL A 236 -5.07 0.84 1.44
C VAL A 236 -6.54 0.87 1.80
N VAL A 237 -7.17 2.02 1.60
CA VAL A 237 -8.62 2.19 1.66
C VAL A 237 -9.09 2.54 0.26
N THR A 238 -10.05 1.80 -0.26
CA THR A 238 -10.65 2.08 -1.57
C THR A 238 -12.16 1.80 -1.53
N TRP A 239 -12.87 2.13 -2.60
CA TRP A 239 -14.26 1.79 -2.83
C TRP A 239 -14.34 0.76 -3.94
N ASP A 240 -15.27 -0.17 -3.82
CA ASP A 240 -15.50 -1.22 -4.81
C ASP A 240 -15.88 -0.66 -6.17
N GLU A 241 -16.81 0.31 -6.17
CA GLU A 241 -17.24 1.03 -7.36
C GLU A 241 -17.65 2.48 -7.04
N GLY A 242 -17.76 3.27 -8.08
CA GLY A 242 -18.27 4.62 -7.98
C GLY A 242 -19.79 4.66 -8.00
N ASN A 243 -20.33 5.84 -8.25
CA ASN A 243 -21.74 5.99 -8.54
C ASN A 243 -22.06 5.29 -9.87
N GLY A 244 -23.14 4.51 -9.93
CA GLY A 244 -23.51 3.68 -11.08
C GLY A 244 -23.70 4.39 -12.43
N ALA A 245 -23.72 5.75 -12.46
CA ALA A 245 -23.69 6.55 -13.68
C ALA A 245 -22.25 6.81 -14.19
N ASP A 246 -21.23 6.68 -13.34
CA ASP A 246 -19.83 6.85 -13.72
C ASP A 246 -19.28 5.53 -14.28
N ARG A 247 -18.95 5.53 -15.57
CA ARG A 247 -18.44 4.38 -16.32
C ARG A 247 -16.97 4.50 -16.68
N ARG A 248 -16.24 5.48 -16.12
CA ARG A 248 -14.81 5.62 -16.36
C ARG A 248 -14.05 4.43 -15.82
N GLY A 249 -12.95 4.12 -16.46
CA GLY A 249 -12.08 3.01 -16.09
C GLY A 249 -10.67 3.19 -16.63
N VAL A 250 -9.85 2.16 -16.46
CA VAL A 250 -8.51 2.06 -17.08
C VAL A 250 -8.54 0.93 -18.08
N ASP A 251 -8.07 1.18 -19.28
CA ASP A 251 -8.02 0.17 -20.35
C ASP A 251 -6.75 -0.72 -20.27
N ALA A 252 -6.67 -1.68 -21.15
CA ALA A 252 -5.53 -2.60 -21.24
C ALA A 252 -4.19 -1.90 -21.59
N ALA A 253 -4.22 -0.64 -22.05
CA ALA A 253 -3.04 0.18 -22.28
C ALA A 253 -2.67 1.05 -21.07
N GLY A 254 -3.42 0.96 -19.96
CA GLY A 254 -3.20 1.75 -18.76
C GLY A 254 -3.72 3.20 -18.89
N GLN A 255 -4.61 3.45 -19.83
CA GLN A 255 -5.16 4.79 -20.07
C GLN A 255 -6.57 4.93 -19.50
N VAL A 256 -6.89 6.11 -18.98
CA VAL A 256 -8.24 6.42 -18.51
C VAL A 256 -9.19 6.50 -19.70
N VAL A 257 -10.25 5.71 -19.64
CA VAL A 257 -11.32 5.67 -20.67
C VAL A 257 -12.66 6.11 -20.08
N PRO A 258 -13.52 6.73 -20.90
CA PRO A 258 -14.81 7.28 -20.40
C PRO A 258 -15.87 6.21 -20.12
N THR A 259 -15.68 4.99 -20.63
CA THR A 259 -16.65 3.89 -20.53
C THR A 259 -15.96 2.56 -20.27
N GLY A 260 -16.71 1.59 -19.77
CA GLY A 260 -16.20 0.22 -19.55
C GLY A 260 -15.66 -0.04 -18.15
N GLY A 261 -15.58 0.95 -17.28
CA GLY A 261 -15.15 0.80 -15.89
C GLY A 261 -16.27 0.97 -14.86
N GLY A 262 -15.89 0.84 -13.60
CA GLY A 262 -16.77 0.99 -12.43
C GLY A 262 -16.74 2.39 -11.80
N GLY A 263 -16.15 3.38 -12.50
CA GLY A 263 -16.13 4.77 -12.06
C GLY A 263 -14.88 5.16 -11.27
N HIS A 264 -14.72 6.48 -11.12
CA HIS A 264 -13.62 7.09 -10.37
C HIS A 264 -13.92 7.06 -8.87
N VAL A 265 -13.08 6.41 -8.08
CA VAL A 265 -13.25 6.26 -6.63
C VAL A 265 -12.08 6.85 -5.86
N LEU A 266 -12.30 7.21 -4.58
CA LEU A 266 -11.23 7.64 -3.68
C LEU A 266 -10.39 6.43 -3.27
N THR A 267 -9.07 6.59 -3.32
CA THR A 267 -8.15 5.58 -2.78
C THR A 267 -7.09 6.26 -1.94
N LEU A 268 -6.96 5.81 -0.69
CA LEU A 268 -6.00 6.30 0.28
C LEU A 268 -4.89 5.28 0.49
N VAL A 269 -3.66 5.75 0.61
CA VAL A 269 -2.52 4.93 0.97
C VAL A 269 -1.89 5.48 2.24
N ILE A 270 -1.87 4.67 3.28
CA ILE A 270 -1.41 5.03 4.60
C ILE A 270 -0.24 4.11 4.97
N SER A 271 0.92 4.67 5.25
CA SER A 271 2.09 3.90 5.69
C SER A 271 3.14 4.83 6.28
N PRO A 272 3.97 4.39 7.24
CA PRO A 272 5.17 5.12 7.65
C PRO A 272 6.17 5.33 6.51
N LEU A 273 6.06 4.56 5.41
CA LEU A 273 6.94 4.61 4.24
C LEU A 273 6.45 5.60 3.17
N VAL A 274 5.30 6.22 3.37
CA VAL A 274 4.64 7.11 2.40
C VAL A 274 4.63 8.53 2.92
N THR A 275 4.91 9.50 2.05
CA THR A 275 4.86 10.93 2.41
C THR A 275 3.42 11.34 2.69
N PRO A 276 3.11 11.91 3.87
CA PRO A 276 1.79 12.44 4.16
C PRO A 276 1.36 13.52 3.14
N GLY A 277 0.10 13.50 2.73
CA GLY A 277 -0.46 14.44 1.75
C GLY A 277 0.01 14.24 0.31
N LEU A 278 0.80 13.22 0.01
CA LEU A 278 1.22 12.90 -1.36
C LEU A 278 0.00 12.52 -2.22
N VAL A 279 -0.11 13.13 -3.39
CA VAL A 279 -1.14 12.80 -4.39
C VAL A 279 -0.49 12.22 -5.63
N ILE A 280 -0.85 11.00 -5.99
CA ILE A 280 -0.38 10.33 -7.21
C ILE A 280 -1.44 10.48 -8.30
N ALA A 281 -1.00 10.93 -9.48
CA ALA A 281 -1.86 11.15 -10.65
C ALA A 281 -1.71 10.05 -11.73
N THR A 282 -0.89 9.04 -11.49
CA THR A 282 -0.83 7.86 -12.38
C THR A 282 -2.18 7.15 -12.36
N PRO A 283 -2.76 6.79 -13.52
CA PRO A 283 -3.96 5.97 -13.56
C PRO A 283 -3.75 4.64 -12.86
N LEU A 284 -4.61 4.32 -11.90
CA LEU A 284 -4.60 3.12 -11.10
C LEU A 284 -6.01 2.53 -11.06
N ASP A 285 -6.10 1.24 -10.77
CA ASP A 285 -7.34 0.49 -10.67
C ASP A 285 -7.26 -0.65 -9.65
N HIS A 286 -8.28 -1.49 -9.60
CA HIS A 286 -8.32 -2.66 -8.71
C HIS A 286 -7.21 -3.67 -9.02
N LEU A 287 -6.81 -3.80 -10.29
CA LEU A 287 -5.68 -4.65 -10.68
C LEU A 287 -4.36 -4.09 -10.13
N SER A 288 -4.23 -2.76 -10.09
CA SER A 288 -3.06 -2.08 -9.53
C SER A 288 -2.88 -2.37 -8.03
N LEU A 289 -3.98 -2.41 -7.27
CA LEU A 289 -3.96 -2.78 -5.87
C LEU A 289 -3.57 -4.25 -5.68
N LEU A 290 -4.19 -5.17 -6.43
CA LEU A 290 -3.86 -6.59 -6.36
C LEU A 290 -2.40 -6.84 -6.76
N LYS A 291 -1.92 -6.25 -7.85
CA LYS A 291 -0.51 -6.32 -8.28
C LYS A 291 0.45 -5.85 -7.18
N THR A 292 0.10 -4.78 -6.50
CA THR A 292 0.91 -4.26 -5.37
C THR A 292 1.02 -5.30 -4.24
N VAL A 293 -0.07 -5.95 -3.88
CA VAL A 293 -0.08 -7.03 -2.85
C VAL A 293 0.77 -8.22 -3.30
N GLU A 294 0.63 -8.62 -4.56
CA GLU A 294 1.43 -9.69 -5.15
C GLU A 294 2.93 -9.37 -5.11
N GLU A 295 3.33 -8.15 -5.40
CA GLU A 295 4.74 -7.73 -5.37
C GLU A 295 5.29 -7.65 -3.95
N ILE A 296 4.51 -7.12 -3.00
CA ILE A 296 4.91 -7.08 -1.58
C ILE A 296 5.22 -8.48 -1.04
N PHE A 297 4.41 -9.46 -1.40
CA PHE A 297 4.53 -10.83 -0.90
C PHE A 297 5.22 -11.81 -1.87
N ASN A 298 5.71 -11.30 -3.00
CA ASN A 298 6.34 -12.10 -4.05
C ASN A 298 5.45 -13.26 -4.52
N LEU A 299 4.17 -12.97 -4.77
CA LEU A 299 3.17 -13.94 -5.25
C LEU A 299 3.19 -14.05 -6.78
N PRO A 300 2.74 -15.17 -7.34
CA PRO A 300 2.40 -15.27 -8.76
C PRO A 300 1.39 -14.19 -9.17
N LYS A 301 1.47 -13.74 -10.42
CA LYS A 301 0.50 -12.76 -10.96
C LYS A 301 -0.83 -13.43 -11.26
N LEU A 302 -1.92 -12.83 -10.78
CA LEU A 302 -3.28 -13.31 -10.94
C LEU A 302 -3.99 -12.57 -12.09
N GLY A 303 -4.61 -13.32 -12.99
CA GLY A 303 -5.40 -12.76 -14.08
C GLY A 303 -4.63 -11.70 -14.88
N ALA A 304 -5.18 -10.49 -14.97
CA ALA A 304 -4.60 -9.40 -15.75
C ALA A 304 -3.48 -8.61 -15.03
N THR A 305 -3.16 -8.90 -13.76
CA THR A 305 -2.11 -8.16 -13.03
C THR A 305 -0.72 -8.33 -13.61
N GLY A 306 -0.48 -9.39 -14.39
CA GLY A 306 0.77 -9.63 -15.09
C GLY A 306 1.00 -8.73 -16.32
N GLN A 307 0.02 -7.94 -16.74
CA GLN A 307 0.18 -7.03 -17.87
C GLN A 307 1.11 -5.87 -17.50
N ALA A 308 2.00 -5.50 -18.42
CA ALA A 308 2.99 -4.44 -18.20
C ALA A 308 2.35 -3.06 -18.01
N SER A 309 1.17 -2.84 -18.57
CA SER A 309 0.38 -1.60 -18.45
C SER A 309 -0.28 -1.42 -17.09
N VAL A 310 -0.48 -2.48 -16.30
CA VAL A 310 -1.01 -2.36 -14.94
C VAL A 310 0.07 -1.79 -14.05
N ALA A 311 -0.10 -0.56 -13.59
CA ALA A 311 0.81 0.08 -12.64
C ALA A 311 0.60 -0.49 -11.23
N ASP A 312 1.66 -0.49 -10.40
CA ASP A 312 1.58 -0.78 -8.96
C ASP A 312 1.62 0.52 -8.13
N PHE A 313 1.59 0.38 -6.81
CA PHE A 313 1.64 1.50 -5.87
C PHE A 313 3.06 1.94 -5.50
N SER A 314 4.09 1.50 -6.18
CA SER A 314 5.49 1.89 -5.91
C SER A 314 5.71 3.41 -5.99
N ALA A 315 4.90 4.11 -6.81
CA ALA A 315 4.94 5.56 -6.92
C ALA A 315 4.65 6.28 -5.59
N PHE A 316 3.88 5.68 -4.67
CA PHE A 316 3.63 6.23 -3.35
C PHE A 316 4.85 6.21 -2.43
N LEU A 317 5.82 5.32 -2.69
CA LEU A 317 7.02 5.13 -1.89
C LEU A 317 8.20 5.99 -2.35
N LYS A 318 8.08 6.71 -3.47
CA LYS A 318 9.11 7.62 -3.96
C LYS A 318 9.06 8.93 -3.18
N PRO A 319 10.22 9.55 -2.89
CA PRO A 319 10.22 10.90 -2.33
C PRO A 319 9.53 11.85 -3.32
N PRO A 320 8.81 12.87 -2.84
CA PRO A 320 8.28 13.92 -3.70
C PRO A 320 9.46 14.60 -4.44
N HIS A 321 9.29 14.80 -5.73
CA HIS A 321 10.26 15.48 -6.59
C HIS A 321 10.29 16.98 -6.31
#